data_ece54aa9c39547ff218d130f25edf334
#
_entry.id   ece54aa9c39547ff218d130f25edf334
#
_cell.length_a   1.000
_cell.length_b   1.000
_cell.length_c   1.000
_cell.angle_alpha   90.00
_cell.angle_beta   90.00
_cell.angle_gamma   90.00
#
_symmetry.space_group_name_H-M   'P 1'
#
loop_
_entity.id
_entity.type
_entity.pdbx_description
1 polymer ?
#
loop_
_entity_poly.entity_id
_entity_poly.type
_entity_poly.pdbx_seq_one_letter_code
_entity_poly.pdbx_strand_id
1 'polypeptide(L)'
;INIVTEGTVTVNLVMDPPDGDEMKRAPVPRNDRLLSRETLLRVALMTPIIAAVTFGWFAWRLGQGLPEALVRTETFTVLAMCQWFNVLNCESATRSALRLRRGLLKNPWLLGGLSLSVLLQAVVLYVPAMNGLFHTVPLAPSALMPLLGLASTVLWAEELRKLVVRTRQSRLWSRP
;
A
#
# COMPACT_ATOMS: atom_id res chain seq x y z
N ILE A 1 -2.94 -1.65 -15.87
CA ILE A 1 -1.73 -2.09 -15.15
C ILE A 1 -2.09 -2.37 -13.69
N ASN A 2 -2.74 -1.46 -12.98
CA ASN A 2 -3.10 -1.65 -11.57
C ASN A 2 -3.81 -2.98 -11.29
N ILE A 3 -4.73 -3.41 -12.16
CA ILE A 3 -5.43 -4.70 -12.01
C ILE A 3 -4.43 -5.87 -12.00
N VAL A 4 -3.39 -5.83 -12.82
CA VAL A 4 -2.40 -6.91 -12.89
C VAL A 4 -1.42 -6.83 -11.72
N THR A 5 -0.90 -5.65 -11.41
CA THR A 5 0.08 -5.47 -10.31
C THR A 5 -0.56 -5.63 -8.93
N GLU A 6 -1.77 -5.08 -8.72
CA GLU A 6 -2.49 -5.22 -7.45
C GLU A 6 -3.14 -6.59 -7.31
N GLY A 7 -3.69 -7.14 -8.40
CA GLY A 7 -4.31 -8.46 -8.38
C GLY A 7 -3.32 -9.54 -7.96
N THR A 8 -2.09 -9.52 -8.48
CA THR A 8 -1.04 -10.48 -8.10
C THR A 8 -0.66 -10.38 -6.62
N VAL A 9 -0.61 -9.18 -6.06
CA VAL A 9 -0.28 -8.98 -4.65
C VAL A 9 -1.47 -9.33 -3.75
N THR A 10 -2.69 -8.95 -4.13
CA THR A 10 -3.91 -9.19 -3.35
C THR A 10 -4.26 -10.68 -3.24
N VAL A 11 -4.09 -11.44 -4.34
CA VAL A 11 -4.28 -12.91 -4.31
C VAL A 11 -3.30 -13.57 -3.33
N ASN A 12 -2.07 -13.07 -3.22
CA ASN A 12 -1.09 -13.63 -2.30
C ASN A 12 -1.38 -13.30 -0.82
N LEU A 13 -2.20 -12.29 -0.52
CA LEU A 13 -2.70 -12.02 0.83
C LEU A 13 -3.65 -13.13 1.33
N VAL A 14 -4.36 -13.83 0.43
CA VAL A 14 -5.22 -14.96 0.79
C VAL A 14 -4.42 -16.16 1.29
N MET A 15 -3.14 -16.24 0.91
CA MET A 15 -2.21 -17.30 1.32
C MET A 15 -1.51 -17.00 2.66
N ASP A 16 -1.96 -15.97 3.38
CA ASP A 16 -1.37 -15.60 4.68
C ASP A 16 -1.59 -16.73 5.70
N PRO A 17 -0.54 -17.22 6.37
CA PRO A 17 -0.69 -18.29 7.34
C PRO A 17 -1.52 -17.82 8.53
N PRO A 18 -2.34 -18.71 9.12
CA PRO A 18 -3.19 -18.39 10.24
C PRO A 18 -2.39 -17.80 11.42
N ASP A 19 -2.95 -16.80 12.09
CA ASP A 19 -2.35 -16.11 13.24
C ASP A 19 -2.24 -17.02 14.49
N GLY A 20 -2.94 -18.17 14.49
CA GLY A 20 -2.99 -19.12 15.60
C GLY A 20 -3.93 -18.69 16.75
N ASP A 21 -4.61 -17.57 16.60
CA ASP A 21 -5.56 -17.03 17.59
C ASP A 21 -7.03 -17.23 17.16
N GLU A 22 -7.27 -17.85 16.00
CA GLU A 22 -8.61 -17.98 15.40
C GLU A 22 -9.57 -18.74 16.31
N MET A 23 -9.06 -19.81 16.95
CA MET A 23 -9.87 -20.64 17.87
C MET A 23 -10.13 -19.97 19.22
N LYS A 24 -9.47 -18.85 19.53
CA LYS A 24 -9.68 -18.07 20.76
C LYS A 24 -10.63 -16.90 20.56
N ARG A 25 -10.97 -16.59 19.32
CA ARG A 25 -11.91 -15.50 18.98
C ARG A 25 -13.34 -16.02 19.05
N ALA A 26 -14.26 -15.18 19.53
CA ALA A 26 -15.68 -15.50 19.47
C ALA A 26 -16.13 -15.73 18.02
N PRO A 27 -17.06 -16.65 17.75
CA PRO A 27 -17.58 -16.89 16.42
C PRO A 27 -18.16 -15.60 15.82
N VAL A 28 -17.88 -15.36 14.54
CA VAL A 28 -18.43 -14.21 13.83
C VAL A 28 -19.96 -14.37 13.72
N PRO A 29 -20.76 -13.36 14.14
CA PRO A 29 -22.20 -13.43 14.03
C PRO A 29 -22.65 -13.60 12.59
N ARG A 30 -23.69 -14.40 12.34
CA ARG A 30 -24.24 -14.67 10.99
C ARG A 30 -24.67 -13.41 10.23
N ASN A 31 -24.94 -12.32 10.94
CA ASN A 31 -25.36 -11.02 10.37
C ASN A 31 -24.21 -10.01 10.29
N ASP A 32 -22.97 -10.45 10.47
CA ASP A 32 -21.84 -9.52 10.34
C ASP A 32 -21.68 -9.08 8.88
N ARG A 33 -21.47 -7.78 8.70
CA ARG A 33 -21.32 -7.22 7.37
C ARG A 33 -19.92 -7.56 6.86
N LEU A 34 -19.80 -7.96 5.58
CA LEU A 34 -18.54 -8.20 4.89
C LEU A 34 -17.55 -7.01 5.00
N LEU A 35 -18.11 -5.79 5.03
CA LEU A 35 -17.37 -4.56 5.30
C LEU A 35 -17.61 -4.15 6.76
N SER A 36 -16.68 -4.51 7.63
CA SER A 36 -16.70 -4.04 9.02
C SER A 36 -16.54 -2.51 9.06
N ARG A 37 -17.08 -1.88 10.11
CA ARG A 37 -16.90 -0.44 10.34
C ARG A 37 -15.42 -0.04 10.38
N GLU A 38 -14.58 -0.90 10.91
CA GLU A 38 -13.13 -0.68 10.97
C GLU A 38 -12.50 -0.66 9.57
N THR A 39 -12.91 -1.59 8.69
CA THR A 39 -12.48 -1.62 7.28
C THR A 39 -12.92 -0.37 6.54
N LEU A 40 -14.18 0.06 6.72
CA LEU A 40 -14.69 1.28 6.10
C LEU A 40 -13.94 2.52 6.56
N LEU A 41 -13.67 2.66 7.85
CA LEU A 41 -12.89 3.77 8.41
C LEU A 41 -11.45 3.78 7.87
N ARG A 42 -10.85 2.60 7.71
CA ARG A 42 -9.53 2.47 7.12
C ARG A 42 -9.51 2.92 5.67
N VAL A 43 -10.45 2.44 4.86
CA VAL A 43 -10.58 2.86 3.45
C VAL A 43 -10.82 4.37 3.37
N ALA A 44 -11.76 4.90 4.16
CA ALA A 44 -12.08 6.33 4.21
C ALA A 44 -10.90 7.21 4.63
N LEU A 45 -9.93 6.67 5.39
CA LEU A 45 -8.72 7.38 5.77
C LEU A 45 -7.62 7.24 4.70
N MET A 46 -7.36 6.03 4.21
CA MET A 46 -6.23 5.76 3.32
C MET A 46 -6.47 6.29 1.90
N THR A 47 -7.70 6.19 1.38
CA THR A 47 -8.02 6.65 0.03
C THR A 47 -7.73 8.15 -0.18
N PRO A 48 -8.19 9.09 0.67
CA PRO A 48 -7.85 10.49 0.50
C PRO A 48 -6.37 10.79 0.69
N ILE A 49 -5.65 10.04 1.53
CA ILE A 49 -4.20 10.22 1.70
C ILE A 49 -3.46 9.84 0.42
N ILE A 50 -3.76 8.67 -0.16
CA ILE A 50 -3.15 8.24 -1.42
C ILE A 50 -3.50 9.22 -2.54
N ALA A 51 -4.76 9.65 -2.62
CA ALA A 51 -5.21 10.62 -3.61
C ALA A 51 -4.50 11.97 -3.46
N ALA A 52 -4.37 12.49 -2.22
CA ALA A 52 -3.69 13.74 -1.95
C ALA A 52 -2.19 13.68 -2.27
N VAL A 53 -1.52 12.58 -1.92
CA VAL A 53 -0.10 12.36 -2.23
C VAL A 53 0.11 12.32 -3.74
N THR A 54 -0.70 11.54 -4.44
CA THR A 54 -0.56 11.33 -5.89
C THR A 54 -0.91 12.59 -6.68
N PHE A 55 -2.06 13.21 -6.37
CA PHE A 55 -2.52 14.42 -7.03
C PHE A 55 -1.66 15.64 -6.66
N GLY A 56 -1.25 15.75 -5.41
CA GLY A 56 -0.35 16.81 -4.93
C GLY A 56 0.99 16.76 -5.65
N TRP A 57 1.57 15.57 -5.83
CA TRP A 57 2.78 15.40 -6.63
C TRP A 57 2.58 15.84 -8.08
N PHE A 58 1.50 15.36 -8.71
CA PHE A 58 1.15 15.72 -10.09
C PHE A 58 1.05 17.25 -10.27
N ALA A 59 0.23 17.90 -9.44
CA ALA A 59 -0.01 19.33 -9.53
C ALA A 59 1.28 20.15 -9.29
N TRP A 60 2.07 19.74 -8.29
CA TRP A 60 3.33 20.41 -7.96
C TRP A 60 4.35 20.31 -9.11
N ARG A 61 4.54 19.12 -9.69
CA ARG A 61 5.50 18.90 -10.79
C ARG A 61 5.03 19.57 -12.08
N LEU A 62 3.74 19.55 -12.36
CA LEU A 62 3.16 20.26 -13.51
C LEU A 62 3.36 21.77 -13.38
N GLY A 63 3.20 22.31 -12.17
CA GLY A 63 3.46 23.73 -11.87
C GLY A 63 4.91 24.17 -12.05
N GLN A 64 5.87 23.22 -12.05
CA GLN A 64 7.27 23.46 -12.37
C GLN A 64 7.55 23.56 -13.88
N GLY A 65 6.54 23.38 -14.73
CA GLY A 65 6.68 23.45 -16.20
C GLY A 65 7.40 22.23 -16.80
N LEU A 66 7.43 21.10 -16.10
CA LEU A 66 8.04 19.86 -16.60
C LEU A 66 7.17 19.23 -17.70
N PRO A 67 7.78 18.46 -18.63
CA PRO A 67 7.04 17.75 -19.66
C PRO A 67 5.95 16.85 -19.08
N GLU A 68 4.73 16.97 -19.59
CA GLU A 68 3.57 16.22 -19.09
C GLU A 68 3.81 14.71 -19.05
N ALA A 69 4.47 14.14 -20.07
CA ALA A 69 4.80 12.72 -20.13
C ALA A 69 5.66 12.26 -18.94
N LEU A 70 6.62 13.09 -18.52
CA LEU A 70 7.45 12.83 -17.34
C LEU A 70 6.62 12.89 -16.06
N VAL A 71 5.82 13.96 -15.89
CA VAL A 71 4.98 14.16 -14.71
C VAL A 71 3.97 13.02 -14.55
N ARG A 72 3.36 12.58 -15.64
CA ARG A 72 2.43 11.44 -15.67
C ARG A 72 3.13 10.14 -15.26
N THR A 73 4.34 9.90 -15.75
CA THR A 73 5.13 8.70 -15.41
C THR A 73 5.55 8.70 -13.95
N GLU A 74 6.03 9.83 -13.42
CA GLU A 74 6.35 9.97 -12.00
C GLU A 74 5.12 9.72 -11.11
N THR A 75 3.99 10.34 -11.46
CA THR A 75 2.73 10.21 -10.72
C THR A 75 2.21 8.78 -10.72
N PHE A 76 2.27 8.11 -11.87
CA PHE A 76 1.94 6.70 -12.00
C PHE A 76 2.83 5.82 -11.11
N THR A 77 4.13 6.13 -11.07
CA THR A 77 5.09 5.42 -10.24
C THR A 77 4.85 5.65 -8.74
N VAL A 78 4.53 6.90 -8.33
CA VAL A 78 4.13 7.20 -6.94
C VAL A 78 2.90 6.40 -6.55
N LEU A 79 1.88 6.35 -7.42
CA LEU A 79 0.67 5.58 -7.16
C LEU A 79 0.98 4.09 -6.94
N ALA A 80 1.79 3.48 -7.81
CA ALA A 80 2.20 2.10 -7.66
C ALA A 80 2.97 1.85 -6.35
N MET A 81 3.90 2.75 -6.00
CA MET A 81 4.64 2.66 -4.73
C MET A 81 3.73 2.82 -3.50
N CYS A 82 2.74 3.71 -3.55
CA CYS A 82 1.73 3.84 -2.50
C CYS A 82 0.95 2.54 -2.28
N GLN A 83 0.64 1.82 -3.36
CA GLN A 83 -0.04 0.52 -3.28
C GLN A 83 0.86 -0.55 -2.64
N TRP A 84 2.16 -0.57 -2.95
CA TRP A 84 3.09 -1.50 -2.29
C TRP A 84 3.11 -1.28 -0.77
N PHE A 85 3.20 -0.03 -0.31
CA PHE A 85 3.13 0.29 1.12
C PHE A 85 1.75 -0.02 1.71
N ASN A 86 0.67 0.20 0.96
CA ASN A 86 -0.67 -0.11 1.42
C ASN A 86 -0.87 -1.62 1.63
N VAL A 87 -0.34 -2.45 0.75
CA VAL A 87 -0.39 -3.93 0.88
C VAL A 87 0.36 -4.38 2.13
N LEU A 88 1.56 -3.85 2.39
CA LEU A 88 2.30 -4.13 3.63
C LEU A 88 1.50 -3.74 4.88
N ASN A 89 0.71 -2.68 4.79
CA ASN A 89 -0.18 -2.27 5.86
C ASN A 89 -1.37 -3.23 6.05
N CYS A 90 -1.81 -3.92 4.98
CA CYS A 90 -2.95 -4.85 5.02
C CYS A 90 -2.64 -6.16 5.74
N GLU A 91 -1.37 -6.56 5.83
CA GLU A 91 -0.94 -7.80 6.48
C GLU A 91 -1.40 -7.90 7.94
N SER A 92 -1.54 -6.78 8.63
CA SER A 92 -2.07 -6.79 9.99
C SER A 92 -2.89 -5.53 10.31
N ALA A 93 -4.10 -5.74 10.75
CA ALA A 93 -5.00 -4.66 11.15
C ALA A 93 -4.56 -3.95 12.45
N THR A 94 -3.83 -4.65 13.33
CA THR A 94 -3.47 -4.16 14.68
C THR A 94 -1.98 -4.20 14.98
N ARG A 95 -1.20 -5.02 14.29
CA ARG A 95 0.24 -5.13 14.50
C ARG A 95 0.98 -4.15 13.60
N SER A 96 2.07 -3.55 14.10
CA SER A 96 2.89 -2.62 13.32
C SER A 96 3.56 -3.32 12.14
N ALA A 97 3.45 -2.74 10.94
CA ALA A 97 4.15 -3.19 9.74
C ALA A 97 5.69 -3.08 9.91
N LEU A 98 6.16 -2.21 10.82
CA LEU A 98 7.58 -2.04 11.14
C LEU A 98 8.18 -3.26 11.89
N ARG A 99 7.37 -4.15 12.45
CA ARG A 99 7.83 -5.46 12.94
C ARG A 99 7.99 -6.48 11.80
N LEU A 100 8.44 -6.00 10.65
CA LEU A 100 8.59 -6.65 9.36
C LEU A 100 9.29 -8.03 9.42
N ARG A 101 10.19 -8.22 10.38
CA ARG A 101 10.99 -9.44 10.47
C ARG A 101 10.18 -10.71 10.74
N ARG A 102 8.92 -10.58 11.21
CA ARG A 102 8.03 -11.71 11.48
C ARG A 102 6.88 -11.87 10.47
N GLY A 103 6.51 -10.80 9.77
CA GLY A 103 5.40 -10.81 8.82
C GLY A 103 5.84 -11.18 7.41
N LEU A 104 6.59 -10.31 6.75
CA LEU A 104 7.05 -10.48 5.36
C LEU A 104 7.82 -11.78 5.11
N LEU A 105 8.69 -12.17 6.05
CA LEU A 105 9.44 -13.44 5.95
C LEU A 105 8.58 -14.68 6.24
N LYS A 106 7.40 -14.49 6.85
CA LYS A 106 6.48 -15.57 7.17
C LYS A 106 5.59 -15.95 6.00
N ASN A 107 5.33 -14.98 5.10
CA ASN A 107 4.54 -15.20 3.90
C ASN A 107 5.38 -15.01 2.62
N PRO A 108 6.02 -16.09 2.11
CA PRO A 108 6.83 -16.01 0.89
C PRO A 108 6.02 -15.65 -0.35
N TRP A 109 4.72 -15.94 -0.36
CA TRP A 109 3.81 -15.60 -1.45
C TRP A 109 3.60 -14.10 -1.56
N LEU A 110 3.42 -13.42 -0.44
CA LEU A 110 3.31 -11.96 -0.39
C LEU A 110 4.60 -11.29 -0.90
N LEU A 111 5.75 -11.82 -0.47
CA LEU A 111 7.05 -11.33 -0.95
C LEU A 111 7.22 -11.56 -2.45
N GLY A 112 6.80 -12.73 -2.95
CA GLY A 112 6.80 -13.05 -4.38
C GLY A 112 5.90 -12.11 -5.18
N GLY A 113 4.67 -11.87 -4.71
CA GLY A 113 3.73 -10.95 -5.36
C GLY A 113 4.23 -9.51 -5.39
N LEU A 114 4.81 -9.03 -4.27
CA LEU A 114 5.40 -7.70 -4.21
C LEU A 114 6.60 -7.57 -5.16
N SER A 115 7.49 -8.57 -5.18
CA SER A 115 8.64 -8.61 -6.09
C SER A 115 8.19 -8.61 -7.56
N LEU A 116 7.16 -9.38 -7.89
CA LEU A 116 6.58 -9.40 -9.23
C LEU A 116 5.98 -8.03 -9.59
N SER A 117 5.28 -7.37 -8.68
CA SER A 117 4.74 -6.02 -8.90
C SER A 117 5.84 -5.00 -9.15
N VAL A 118 6.94 -5.05 -8.39
CA VAL A 118 8.13 -4.18 -8.61
C VAL A 118 8.77 -4.46 -9.96
N LEU A 119 8.90 -5.74 -10.34
CA LEU A 119 9.44 -6.14 -11.63
C LEU A 119 8.57 -5.64 -12.79
N LEU A 120 7.25 -5.81 -12.69
CA LEU A 120 6.31 -5.32 -13.71
C LEU A 120 6.40 -3.79 -13.86
N GLN A 121 6.51 -3.07 -12.76
CA GLN A 121 6.70 -1.62 -12.77
C GLN A 121 8.02 -1.25 -13.47
N ALA A 122 9.11 -1.96 -13.20
CA ALA A 122 10.39 -1.74 -13.87
C ALA A 122 10.30 -2.03 -15.39
N VAL A 123 9.59 -3.08 -15.77
CA VAL A 123 9.33 -3.42 -17.19
C VAL A 123 8.59 -2.26 -17.89
N VAL A 124 7.56 -1.72 -17.27
CA VAL A 124 6.78 -0.58 -17.82
C VAL A 124 7.63 0.69 -17.95
N LEU A 125 8.58 0.91 -17.03
CA LEU A 125 9.42 2.11 -17.03
C LEU A 125 10.61 2.01 -18.00
N TYR A 126 11.19 0.82 -18.19
CA TYR A 126 12.48 0.69 -18.86
C TYR A 126 12.46 -0.10 -20.18
N VAL A 127 11.38 -0.86 -20.45
CA VAL A 127 11.27 -1.60 -21.72
C VAL A 127 10.65 -0.70 -22.79
N PRO A 128 11.35 -0.40 -23.92
CA PRO A 128 10.87 0.54 -24.93
C PRO A 128 9.50 0.20 -25.54
N ALA A 129 9.22 -1.08 -25.73
CA ALA A 129 7.91 -1.53 -26.24
C ALA A 129 6.77 -1.18 -25.26
N MET A 130 7.02 -1.26 -23.95
CA MET A 130 6.05 -0.90 -22.91
C MET A 130 5.92 0.62 -22.80
N ASN A 131 7.01 1.36 -22.93
CA ASN A 131 6.98 2.82 -22.93
C ASN A 131 6.08 3.34 -24.06
N GLY A 132 6.15 2.76 -25.27
CA GLY A 132 5.25 3.10 -26.38
C GLY A 132 3.79 2.76 -26.11
N LEU A 133 3.52 1.64 -25.46
CA LEU A 133 2.17 1.17 -25.15
C LEU A 133 1.51 1.99 -24.02
N PHE A 134 2.28 2.33 -23.00
CA PHE A 134 1.77 3.02 -21.79
C PHE A 134 2.04 4.52 -21.80
N HIS A 135 2.69 5.04 -22.84
CA HIS A 135 3.12 6.42 -22.95
C HIS A 135 3.92 6.89 -21.72
N THR A 136 4.81 6.01 -21.24
CA THR A 136 5.72 6.29 -20.13
C THR A 136 7.09 6.71 -20.66
N VAL A 137 7.85 7.41 -19.82
CA VAL A 137 9.24 7.76 -20.09
C VAL A 137 10.14 7.11 -19.05
N PRO A 138 11.36 6.65 -19.42
CA PRO A 138 12.26 6.07 -18.45
C PRO A 138 12.67 7.11 -17.39
N LEU A 139 12.56 6.73 -16.12
CA LEU A 139 12.96 7.58 -14.99
C LEU A 139 14.39 7.28 -14.57
N ALA A 140 15.16 8.32 -14.26
CA ALA A 140 16.47 8.14 -13.67
C ALA A 140 16.33 7.45 -12.29
N PRO A 141 17.24 6.52 -11.92
CA PRO A 141 17.18 5.86 -10.62
C PRO A 141 17.19 6.83 -9.42
N SER A 142 17.87 7.97 -9.57
CA SER A 142 17.87 9.05 -8.58
C SER A 142 16.48 9.69 -8.36
N ALA A 143 15.63 9.71 -9.39
CA ALA A 143 14.27 10.21 -9.29
C ALA A 143 13.35 9.27 -8.51
N LEU A 144 13.67 7.97 -8.43
CA LEU A 144 12.85 6.99 -7.69
C LEU A 144 12.92 7.18 -6.17
N MET A 145 14.04 7.69 -5.63
CA MET A 145 14.21 7.89 -4.19
C MET A 145 13.22 8.89 -3.59
N PRO A 146 13.05 10.12 -4.12
CA PRO A 146 12.02 11.03 -3.61
C PRO A 146 10.61 10.49 -3.79
N LEU A 147 10.32 9.75 -4.88
CA LEU A 147 9.01 9.12 -5.09
C LEU A 147 8.74 8.04 -4.02
N LEU A 148 9.74 7.22 -3.71
CA LEU A 148 9.64 6.22 -2.64
C LEU A 148 9.45 6.87 -1.26
N GLY A 149 10.18 7.94 -0.98
CA GLY A 149 10.02 8.73 0.24
C GLY A 149 8.62 9.29 0.37
N LEU A 150 8.08 9.86 -0.71
CA LEU A 150 6.72 10.38 -0.75
C LEU A 150 5.67 9.27 -0.54
N ALA A 151 5.80 8.15 -1.24
CA ALA A 151 4.88 7.02 -1.13
C ALA A 151 4.90 6.39 0.28
N SER A 152 6.03 6.46 1.00
CA SER A 152 6.14 5.95 2.37
C SER A 152 5.23 6.68 3.37
N THR A 153 4.71 7.86 3.04
CA THR A 153 3.72 8.59 3.87
C THR A 153 2.47 7.75 4.14
N VAL A 154 2.09 6.89 3.19
CA VAL A 154 0.97 5.94 3.35
C VAL A 154 1.25 4.94 4.48
N LEU A 155 2.48 4.45 4.59
CA LEU A 155 2.90 3.55 5.67
C LEU A 155 2.82 4.27 7.02
N TRP A 156 3.37 5.48 7.11
CA TRP A 156 3.39 6.25 8.35
C TRP A 156 1.99 6.66 8.81
N ALA A 157 1.11 7.02 7.88
CA ALA A 157 -0.29 7.36 8.19
C ALA A 157 -1.03 6.16 8.82
N GLU A 158 -0.83 4.95 8.28
CA GLU A 158 -1.45 3.75 8.85
C GLU A 158 -0.83 3.36 10.20
N GLU A 159 0.48 3.48 10.36
CA GLU A 159 1.13 3.25 11.66
C GLU A 159 0.60 4.21 12.74
N LEU A 160 0.40 5.48 12.39
CA LEU A 160 -0.21 6.46 13.30
C LEU A 160 -1.63 6.06 13.66
N ARG A 161 -2.45 5.64 12.69
CA ARG A 161 -3.80 5.11 12.94
C ARG A 161 -3.76 3.93 13.92
N LYS A 162 -2.87 2.96 13.67
CA LYS A 162 -2.70 1.77 14.54
C LYS A 162 -2.29 2.16 15.96
N LEU A 163 -1.42 3.14 16.12
CA LEU A 163 -1.03 3.67 17.43
C LEU A 163 -2.24 4.26 18.17
N VAL A 164 -3.05 5.09 17.49
CA VAL A 164 -4.25 5.70 18.07
C VAL A 164 -5.27 4.65 18.50
N VAL A 165 -5.48 3.62 17.67
CA VAL A 165 -6.41 2.53 18.00
C VAL A 165 -5.93 1.75 19.23
N ARG A 166 -4.65 1.40 19.29
CA ARG A 166 -4.07 0.68 20.44
C ARG A 166 -4.17 1.46 21.75
N THR A 167 -3.88 2.77 21.71
CA THR A 167 -3.97 3.60 22.90
C THR A 167 -5.40 3.79 23.39
N ARG A 168 -6.38 3.77 22.49
CA ARG A 168 -7.80 3.80 22.88
C ARG A 168 -8.24 2.48 23.51
N GLN A 169 -7.82 1.34 22.95
CA GLN A 169 -8.15 0.03 23.49
C GLN A 169 -7.54 -0.19 24.88
N SER A 170 -6.28 0.18 25.10
CA SER A 170 -5.62 0.05 26.41
C SER A 170 -6.34 0.87 27.50
N ARG A 171 -6.84 2.07 27.16
CA ARG A 171 -7.61 2.93 28.10
C ARG A 171 -8.98 2.36 28.47
N LEU A 172 -9.60 1.55 27.60
CA LEU A 172 -10.88 0.92 27.89
C LEU A 172 -10.73 -0.27 28.85
N TRP A 173 -9.60 -0.96 28.81
CA TRP A 173 -9.29 -2.09 29.71
C TRP A 173 -8.72 -1.67 31.07
N SER A 174 -8.30 -0.43 31.21
CA SER A 174 -7.77 0.12 32.48
C SER A 174 -8.81 0.84 33.33
N ARG A 175 -10.08 0.84 32.93
CA ARG A 175 -11.17 1.33 33.76
C ARG A 175 -11.69 0.19 34.61
N PRO A 176 -11.61 0.29 35.98
CA PRO A 176 -12.12 -0.70 36.92
C PRO A 176 -13.62 -0.88 36.80
#